data_9ed5de30655c8423fc01178318a7700b
#
_entry.id   9ed5de30655c8423fc01178318a7700b
#
_cell.length_a   1.000
_cell.length_b   1.000
_cell.length_c   1.000
_cell.angle_alpha   90.00
_cell.angle_beta   90.00
_cell.angle_gamma   90.00
#
_symmetry.space_group_name_H-M   'P 1'
#
loop_
_entity.id
_entity.type
_entity.pdbx_description
1 polymer ?
#
loop_
_entity_poly.entity_id
_entity_poly.type
_entity_poly.pdbx_seq_one_letter_code
_entity_poly.pdbx_strand_id
1 'polypeptide(L)'
;MKNSTLSLHAIQNAVIPLAKRYGLERVFLFGSYARGDATEKSDVDFRIDRGAMRGIEFGGLYEDMQDALERPVDIMTTSQLDKDFLSEIQKEEILLYDKTRQESRASKAHP
;
A
#
# COMPACT_ATOMS: atom_id res chain seq x y z
N MET A 1 -8.48 -23.69 5.08
CA MET A 1 -8.29 -23.10 4.98
C MET A 1 -7.55 -21.96 5.11
N LYS A 2 -6.65 -21.82 5.51
CA LYS A 2 -5.98 -20.79 5.71
C LYS A 2 -5.30 -20.26 4.58
N ASN A 3 -5.22 -20.76 3.53
CA ASN A 3 -4.58 -20.22 2.47
C ASN A 3 -5.39 -19.44 1.56
N SER A 4 -6.47 -18.95 1.94
CA SER A 4 -7.26 -18.14 1.07
C SER A 4 -6.59 -16.79 0.86
N THR A 5 -7.01 -16.07 -0.15
CA THR A 5 -6.48 -14.75 -0.44
C THR A 5 -7.02 -13.74 0.57
N LEU A 6 -6.33 -12.61 0.67
CA LEU A 6 -6.78 -11.55 1.55
C LEU A 6 -7.84 -10.72 0.84
N SER A 7 -8.77 -10.18 1.61
CA SER A 7 -9.73 -9.24 1.04
C SER A 7 -9.10 -7.86 0.95
N LEU A 8 -9.67 -7.03 0.12
CA LEU A 8 -9.22 -5.64 0.01
C LEU A 8 -9.33 -4.95 1.37
N HIS A 9 -10.40 -5.22 2.08
CA HIS A 9 -10.63 -4.62 3.40
C HIS A 9 -9.53 -5.03 4.39
N ALA A 10 -9.14 -6.29 4.38
CA ALA A 10 -8.09 -6.78 5.26
C ALA A 10 -6.75 -6.13 4.93
N ILE A 11 -6.46 -5.98 3.65
CA ILE A 11 -5.22 -5.32 3.24
C ILE A 11 -5.23 -3.87 3.69
N GLN A 12 -6.32 -3.17 3.47
CA GLN A 12 -6.41 -1.77 3.85
C GLN A 12 -6.26 -1.59 5.36
N ASN A 13 -6.92 -2.44 6.13
CA ASN A 13 -6.82 -2.37 7.57
C ASN A 13 -5.41 -2.60 8.10
N ALA A 14 -4.65 -3.44 7.44
CA ALA A 14 -3.27 -3.70 7.85
C ALA A 14 -2.36 -2.55 7.45
N VAL A 15 -2.62 -1.95 6.30
CA VAL A 15 -1.74 -0.95 5.71
C VAL A 15 -1.88 0.43 6.34
N ILE A 16 -3.10 0.85 6.66
CA ILE A 16 -3.32 2.22 7.13
C ILE A 16 -2.51 2.57 8.38
N PRO A 17 -2.48 1.73 9.41
CA PRO A 17 -1.68 2.08 10.59
C PRO A 17 -0.19 2.19 10.26
N LEU A 18 0.30 1.36 9.35
CA LEU A 18 1.71 1.40 8.98
C LEU A 18 2.02 2.64 8.16
N ALA A 19 1.12 3.01 7.25
CA ALA A 19 1.30 4.22 6.47
C ALA A 19 1.42 5.43 7.39
N LYS A 20 0.61 5.48 8.43
CA LYS A 20 0.67 6.57 9.40
C LYS A 20 1.95 6.53 10.21
N ARG A 21 2.33 5.35 10.65
CA ARG A 21 3.53 5.22 11.47
C ARG A 21 4.79 5.65 10.72
N TYR A 22 4.88 5.29 9.45
CA TYR A 22 6.06 5.60 8.65
C TYR A 22 5.99 6.95 7.96
N GLY A 23 4.88 7.66 8.09
CA GLY A 23 4.75 8.99 7.49
C GLY A 23 4.61 8.97 5.99
N LEU A 24 4.01 7.92 5.44
CA LEU A 24 3.84 7.83 3.99
C LEU A 24 2.80 8.85 3.52
N GLU A 25 2.96 9.30 2.29
CA GLU A 25 2.04 10.25 1.71
C GLU A 25 0.83 9.53 1.11
N ARG A 26 1.08 8.50 0.32
CA ARG A 26 0.03 7.71 -0.29
C ARG A 26 0.46 6.27 -0.44
N VAL A 27 -0.49 5.37 -0.39
CA VAL A 27 -0.23 3.94 -0.64
C VAL A 27 -1.28 3.44 -1.60
N PHE A 28 -0.82 2.82 -2.68
CA PHE A 28 -1.69 2.21 -3.69
C PHE A 28 -1.41 0.72 -3.76
N LEU A 29 -2.45 -0.04 -3.98
CA LEU A 29 -2.34 -1.48 -4.23
C LEU A 29 -2.42 -1.70 -5.73
N PHE A 30 -1.52 -2.50 -6.28
CA PHE A 30 -1.62 -2.85 -7.69
C PHE A 30 -1.38 -4.35 -7.86
N GLY A 31 -1.32 -4.81 -9.09
CA GLY A 31 -1.04 -6.21 -9.36
C GLY A 31 -2.27 -7.10 -9.14
N SER A 32 -2.03 -8.37 -8.88
CA SER A 32 -3.11 -9.36 -8.86
C SER A 32 -4.17 -9.08 -7.81
N TYR A 33 -3.76 -8.59 -6.65
CA TYR A 33 -4.74 -8.27 -5.61
C TYR A 33 -5.62 -7.08 -6.00
N ALA A 34 -5.09 -6.14 -6.78
CA ALA A 34 -5.90 -5.02 -7.24
C ALA A 34 -6.84 -5.46 -8.36
N ARG A 35 -6.38 -6.37 -9.21
CA ARG A 35 -7.21 -6.84 -10.31
C ARG A 35 -8.26 -7.85 -9.88
N GLY A 36 -8.09 -8.45 -8.72
CA GLY A 36 -9.04 -9.45 -8.25
C GLY A 36 -8.72 -10.88 -8.70
N ASP A 37 -7.52 -11.10 -9.23
CA ASP A 37 -7.16 -12.44 -9.67
C ASP A 37 -5.99 -13.03 -8.87
N ALA A 38 -5.80 -12.56 -7.64
CA ALA A 38 -4.75 -13.09 -6.78
C ALA A 38 -5.06 -14.52 -6.37
N THR A 39 -4.00 -15.28 -6.13
CA THR A 39 -4.11 -16.63 -5.59
C THR A 39 -3.35 -16.67 -4.27
N GLU A 40 -3.40 -17.80 -3.61
CA GLU A 40 -2.70 -17.95 -2.34
C GLU A 40 -1.19 -17.80 -2.50
N LYS A 41 -0.68 -17.89 -3.72
CA LYS A 41 0.74 -17.73 -3.96
C LYS A 41 1.12 -16.34 -4.44
N SER A 42 0.17 -15.46 -4.58
CA SER A 42 0.44 -14.12 -5.07
C SER A 42 1.10 -13.25 -4.02
N ASP A 43 2.03 -12.41 -4.45
CA ASP A 43 2.57 -11.38 -3.58
C ASP A 43 1.59 -10.23 -3.54
N VAL A 44 1.70 -9.39 -2.52
CA VAL A 44 0.87 -8.18 -2.44
C VAL A 44 1.75 -7.03 -2.89
N ASP A 45 1.32 -6.33 -3.95
CA ASP A 45 2.13 -5.31 -4.60
C ASP A 45 1.66 -3.90 -4.25
N PHE A 46 2.57 -3.07 -3.77
CA PHE A 46 2.26 -1.70 -3.38
C PHE A 46 3.12 -0.70 -4.11
N ARG A 47 2.50 0.43 -4.47
CA ARG A 47 3.23 1.59 -4.93
C ARG A 47 3.03 2.67 -3.85
N ILE A 48 4.09 3.29 -3.38
CA ILE A 48 3.98 4.27 -2.33
C ILE A 48 4.62 5.59 -2.74
N ASP A 49 4.07 6.68 -2.20
CA ASP A 49 4.71 7.98 -2.22
C ASP A 49 5.27 8.14 -0.81
N ARG A 50 6.57 8.29 -0.71
CA ARG A 50 7.23 8.18 0.58
C ARG A 50 6.87 9.21 1.62
N GLY A 51 6.52 10.40 1.21
CA GLY A 51 6.23 11.45 2.18
C GLY A 51 7.41 11.68 3.10
N ALA A 52 7.19 11.59 4.39
CA ALA A 52 8.23 11.85 5.38
C ALA A 52 9.12 10.64 5.68
N MET A 53 8.79 9.47 5.14
CA MET A 53 9.59 8.28 5.43
C MET A 53 10.98 8.42 4.85
N ARG A 54 12.00 8.12 5.64
CA ARG A 54 13.37 8.18 5.16
C ARG A 54 13.76 6.85 4.54
N GLY A 55 14.74 6.88 3.63
CA GLY A 55 15.16 5.66 2.94
C GLY A 55 15.60 4.56 3.88
N ILE A 56 16.26 4.92 4.99
CA ILE A 56 16.74 3.94 5.93
C ILE A 56 15.59 3.18 6.61
N GLU A 57 14.39 3.72 6.57
CA GLU A 57 13.23 3.08 7.20
C GLU A 57 12.53 2.08 6.28
N PHE A 58 12.95 2.02 5.02
CA PHE A 58 12.28 1.19 4.03
C PHE A 58 12.29 -0.29 4.40
N GLY A 59 13.43 -0.76 4.92
CA GLY A 59 13.52 -2.16 5.34
C GLY A 59 12.54 -2.49 6.45
N GLY A 60 12.38 -1.57 7.40
CA GLY A 60 11.43 -1.76 8.49
C GLY A 60 9.99 -1.81 7.98
N LEU A 61 9.68 -0.94 7.02
CA LEU A 61 8.35 -0.94 6.42
C LEU A 61 8.07 -2.29 5.73
N TYR A 62 9.04 -2.79 4.98
CA TYR A 62 8.89 -4.08 4.31
C TYR A 62 8.58 -5.18 5.31
N GLU A 63 9.35 -5.24 6.38
CA GLU A 63 9.18 -6.27 7.37
C GLU A 63 7.83 -6.15 8.07
N ASP A 64 7.45 -4.94 8.44
CA ASP A 64 6.18 -4.73 9.14
C ASP A 64 5.00 -5.06 8.22
N MET A 65 5.09 -4.75 6.94
CA MET A 65 4.05 -5.09 6.01
C MET A 65 3.90 -6.60 5.86
N GLN A 66 5.02 -7.31 5.73
CA GLN A 66 4.97 -8.75 5.60
C GLN A 66 4.41 -9.41 6.84
N ASP A 67 4.77 -8.88 8.00
CA ASP A 67 4.24 -9.42 9.24
C ASP A 67 2.73 -9.17 9.36
N ALA A 68 2.30 -7.97 9.02
CA ALA A 68 0.90 -7.62 9.14
C ALA A 68 0.01 -8.40 8.18
N LEU A 69 0.50 -8.65 6.98
CA LEU A 69 -0.27 -9.34 5.96
C LEU A 69 -0.03 -10.84 5.94
N GLU A 70 1.06 -11.27 6.60
CA GLU A 70 1.47 -12.68 6.61
C GLU A 70 1.66 -13.22 5.20
N ARG A 71 2.20 -12.39 4.31
CA ARG A 71 2.45 -12.75 2.93
C ARG A 71 3.63 -11.96 2.42
N PRO A 72 4.30 -12.45 1.39
CA PRO A 72 5.35 -11.64 0.76
C PRO A 72 4.74 -10.39 0.17
N VAL A 73 5.45 -9.29 0.27
CA VAL A 73 5.01 -8.04 -0.31
C VAL A 73 6.08 -7.51 -1.24
N ASP A 74 5.67 -6.66 -2.16
CA ASP A 74 6.60 -5.97 -3.04
C ASP A 74 6.22 -4.50 -2.96
N ILE A 75 7.15 -3.67 -2.56
CA ILE A 75 6.88 -2.24 -2.34
C ILE A 75 7.79 -1.43 -3.24
N MET A 76 7.18 -0.62 -4.10
CA MET A 76 7.92 0.25 -4.99
C MET A 76 7.56 1.69 -4.72
N THR A 77 8.55 2.56 -4.74
CA THR A 77 8.26 3.99 -4.60
C THR A 77 7.98 4.54 -5.99
N THR A 78 7.10 5.53 -6.06
CA THR A 78 6.73 6.11 -7.34
C THR A 78 7.96 6.63 -8.09
N SER A 79 8.90 7.22 -7.37
CA SER A 79 10.08 7.81 -8.01
C SER A 79 11.01 6.78 -8.63
N GLN A 80 10.88 5.50 -8.27
CA GLN A 80 11.72 4.46 -8.83
C GLN A 80 11.16 3.89 -10.12
N LEU A 81 9.92 4.20 -10.46
CA LEU A 81 9.25 3.58 -11.59
C LEU A 81 9.44 4.42 -12.85
N ASP A 82 9.61 3.74 -13.98
CA ASP A 82 9.64 4.51 -15.22
C ASP A 82 8.22 4.85 -15.61
N LYS A 83 8.08 5.79 -16.54
CA LYS A 83 6.79 6.32 -16.90
C LYS A 83 5.86 5.29 -17.49
N ASP A 84 6.39 4.40 -18.28
CA ASP A 84 5.53 3.41 -18.95
C ASP A 84 4.97 2.42 -17.96
N PHE A 85 5.80 1.95 -17.03
CA PHE A 85 5.33 1.01 -16.04
C PHE A 85 4.32 1.68 -15.11
N LEU A 86 4.61 2.91 -14.70
CA LEU A 86 3.69 3.64 -13.84
C LEU A 86 2.35 3.81 -14.53
N SER A 87 2.36 4.16 -15.81
CA SER A 87 1.14 4.34 -16.55
C SER A 87 0.32 3.04 -16.59
N GLU A 88 1.00 1.90 -16.72
CA GLU A 88 0.29 0.62 -16.76
C GLU A 88 -0.36 0.31 -15.42
N ILE A 89 0.38 0.47 -14.31
CA ILE A 89 -0.21 0.11 -13.03
C ILE A 89 -1.29 1.09 -12.60
N GLN A 90 -1.23 2.33 -13.04
CA GLN A 90 -2.26 3.30 -12.71
C GLN A 90 -3.62 2.93 -13.28
N LYS A 91 -3.67 2.10 -14.29
CA LYS A 91 -4.93 1.67 -14.86
C LYS A 91 -5.68 0.71 -13.94
N GLU A 92 -4.96 0.03 -13.06
CA GLU A 92 -5.60 -0.97 -12.20
C GLU A 92 -5.47 -0.69 -10.70
N GLU A 93 -4.63 0.24 -10.31
CA GLU A 93 -4.33 0.40 -8.89
C GLU A 93 -5.50 0.93 -8.07
N ILE A 94 -5.47 0.63 -6.80
CA ILE A 94 -6.50 1.05 -5.85
C ILE A 94 -5.82 1.88 -4.77
N LEU A 95 -6.32 3.07 -4.52
CA LEU A 95 -5.77 3.92 -3.46
C LEU A 95 -6.20 3.40 -2.11
N LEU A 96 -5.24 3.03 -1.27
CA LEU A 96 -5.53 2.53 0.07
C LEU A 96 -5.43 3.61 1.13
N TYR A 97 -4.53 4.55 0.96
CA TYR A 97 -4.28 5.57 1.97
C TYR A 97 -3.78 6.84 1.31
N ASP A 98 -4.31 7.96 1.73
CA ASP A 98 -3.88 9.27 1.24
C ASP A 98 -3.85 10.20 2.45
N LYS A 99 -2.67 10.62 2.85
CA LYS A 99 -2.50 11.45 4.03
C LYS A 99 -3.32 12.74 3.91
N THR A 100 -3.33 13.33 2.74
CA THR A 100 -4.05 14.57 2.52
C THR A 100 -5.55 14.39 2.76
N ARG A 101 -6.10 13.29 2.30
CA ARG A 101 -7.50 13.02 2.51
C ARG A 101 -7.83 12.78 3.95
N GLN A 102 -6.94 12.07 4.67
CA GLN A 102 -7.16 11.82 6.08
C GLN A 102 -7.16 13.12 6.86
N GLU A 103 -6.25 14.02 6.55
CA GLU A 103 -6.21 15.31 7.21
C GLU A 103 -7.41 16.13 6.86
N SER A 104 -7.82 16.11 5.61
CA SER A 104 -8.98 16.87 5.17
C SER A 104 -10.23 16.40 5.89
N ARG A 105 -10.38 15.09 6.06
CA ARG A 105 -11.50 14.55 6.76
C ARG A 105 -11.47 14.94 8.21
N ALA A 106 -10.32 14.90 8.84
CA ALA A 106 -10.19 15.31 10.23
C ALA A 106 -10.55 16.76 10.40
N SER A 107 -10.15 17.62 9.46
CA SER A 107 -10.50 19.02 9.52
C SER A 107 -11.98 19.22 9.47
N LYS A 108 -12.67 18.49 8.63
CA LYS A 108 -14.09 18.63 8.53
C LYS A 108 -14.82 18.19 9.78
N ALA A 109 -14.23 17.27 10.49
CA ALA A 109 -14.85 16.76 11.70
C ALA A 109 -14.80 17.77 12.83
N HIS A 110 -14.07 18.84 12.66
CA HIS A 110 -13.99 19.85 13.69
C HIS A 110 -14.61 21.12 13.19
N PRO A 111 -15.86 21.28 13.35
CA PRO A 111 -16.57 22.47 12.85
C PRO A 111 -16.18 23.75 13.52
#